data_45b0f298919da8bb10ddcd18cfac837e
#
_entry.id   45b0f298919da8bb10ddcd18cfac837e
#
_cell.length_a   1.000
_cell.length_b   1.000
_cell.length_c   1.000
_cell.angle_alpha   90.00
_cell.angle_beta   90.00
_cell.angle_gamma   90.00
#
_symmetry.space_group_name_H-M   'P 1'
#
loop_
_entity.id
_entity.type
_entity.pdbx_description
1 polymer ?
#
loop_
_entity_poly.entity_id
_entity_poly.type
_entity_poly.pdbx_seq_one_letter_code
_entity_poly.pdbx_strand_id
1 'polypeptide(L)'
;GAKGAEGGAHIFKLEYFHRPAVLAQSPQFYKQMLVGVFDRVFEVGPVFRAEKHNTKRHLNEYTSLDFEMGYIEDYTDIMAMETGFLQYMVELLKKDYAKELEILKVMLPKTEEIPTVPFTKAKELVAEKYNRKIRNPFDLEPEEELLIGQYFKEEYDADFVFVTEYPSKKRPFYAMDDPEDKRYTKSFDLLFHGLEITTGGQRIHDYKMLSEKIAARGMTEEGMEQYLSAFNHGMPPHGGLGI
;
A
#
# COMPACT_ATOMS: atom_id res chain seq x y z
N GLY A 1 11.69 -20.34 -2.56
CA GLY A 1 11.21 -19.00 -2.41
C GLY A 1 12.08 -18.01 -3.15
N ALA A 2 11.48 -17.06 -3.81
CA ALA A 2 12.20 -15.99 -4.50
C ALA A 2 13.25 -15.40 -3.55
N LYS A 3 14.44 -15.12 -4.05
CA LYS A 3 15.43 -14.32 -3.33
C LYS A 3 14.80 -12.93 -3.18
N GLY A 4 14.13 -12.72 -2.04
CA GLY A 4 13.19 -11.66 -1.82
C GLY A 4 13.74 -10.29 -2.10
N ALA A 5 13.09 -9.60 -2.96
CA ALA A 5 13.26 -8.19 -3.17
C ALA A 5 11.91 -7.57 -3.56
N GLU A 6 10.87 -7.84 -2.77
CA GLU A 6 9.55 -7.24 -3.01
C GLU A 6 9.48 -5.76 -2.70
N GLY A 7 10.54 -5.17 -2.19
CA GLY A 7 10.66 -3.74 -1.92
C GLY A 7 11.56 -3.47 -0.72
N GLY A 8 12.74 -3.00 -0.89
CA GLY A 8 13.62 -2.27 0.01
C GLY A 8 13.75 -2.64 1.49
N ALA A 9 12.85 -3.41 2.07
CA ALA A 9 12.93 -3.83 3.47
C ALA A 9 13.88 -5.02 3.62
N HIS A 10 14.57 -5.08 4.77
CA HIS A 10 15.42 -6.21 5.10
C HIS A 10 14.57 -7.48 5.35
N ILE A 11 15.05 -8.60 4.82
CA ILE A 11 14.39 -9.90 4.96
C ILE A 11 15.10 -10.78 6.00
N PHE A 12 14.32 -11.60 6.72
CA PHE A 12 14.87 -12.64 7.57
C PHE A 12 15.30 -13.82 6.70
N LYS A 13 16.59 -14.14 6.74
CA LYS A 13 17.20 -15.27 6.04
C LYS A 13 17.43 -16.40 7.03
N LEU A 14 17.15 -17.63 6.63
CA LEU A 14 17.37 -18.83 7.44
C LEU A 14 17.84 -20.00 6.56
N GLU A 15 18.37 -21.02 7.17
CA GLU A 15 18.63 -22.28 6.53
C GLU A 15 17.55 -23.29 6.92
N TYR A 16 16.97 -23.94 5.93
CA TYR A 16 15.94 -24.96 6.11
C TYR A 16 16.31 -26.21 5.32
N PHE A 17 16.64 -27.30 6.02
CA PHE A 17 17.12 -28.54 5.41
C PHE A 17 18.23 -28.33 4.37
N HIS A 18 19.30 -27.64 4.76
CA HIS A 18 20.45 -27.28 3.90
C HIS A 18 20.10 -26.47 2.64
N ARG A 19 18.97 -25.79 2.66
CA ARG A 19 18.57 -24.86 1.60
C ARG A 19 18.32 -23.47 2.17
N PRO A 20 18.74 -22.42 1.46
CA PRO A 20 18.44 -21.07 1.89
C PRO A 20 16.92 -20.85 1.82
N ALA A 21 16.35 -20.28 2.86
CA ALA A 21 14.96 -19.88 2.94
C ALA A 21 14.85 -18.45 3.48
N VAL A 22 13.69 -17.86 3.30
CA VAL A 22 13.38 -16.53 3.82
C VAL A 22 11.98 -16.56 4.43
N LEU A 23 11.75 -15.74 5.46
CA LEU A 23 10.39 -15.48 5.92
C LEU A 23 9.68 -14.56 4.94
N ALA A 24 8.38 -14.76 4.78
CA ALA A 24 7.56 -13.97 3.86
C ALA A 24 7.52 -12.50 4.28
N GLN A 25 7.90 -11.61 3.38
CA GLN A 25 7.83 -10.17 3.59
C GLN A 25 6.47 -9.61 3.17
N SER A 26 5.89 -10.18 2.13
CA SER A 26 4.62 -9.80 1.53
C SER A 26 4.19 -10.89 0.54
N PRO A 27 2.90 -11.09 0.26
CA PRO A 27 2.43 -11.97 -0.80
C PRO A 27 2.42 -11.30 -2.18
N GLN A 28 3.10 -10.18 -2.38
CA GLN A 28 2.96 -9.32 -3.55
C GLN A 28 3.05 -10.06 -4.90
N PHE A 29 4.07 -10.87 -5.11
CA PHE A 29 4.24 -11.58 -6.36
C PHE A 29 3.15 -12.61 -6.60
N TYR A 30 2.77 -13.31 -5.55
CA TYR A 30 1.72 -14.34 -5.62
C TYR A 30 0.35 -13.73 -5.92
N LYS A 31 -0.04 -12.69 -5.21
CA LYS A 31 -1.34 -12.06 -5.45
C LYS A 31 -1.45 -11.45 -6.85
N GLN A 32 -0.38 -10.85 -7.40
CA GLN A 32 -0.36 -10.38 -8.77
C GLN A 32 -0.46 -11.53 -9.79
N MET A 33 0.31 -12.61 -9.64
CA MET A 33 0.23 -13.77 -10.52
C MET A 33 -1.17 -14.41 -10.52
N LEU A 34 -1.77 -14.53 -9.34
CA LEU A 34 -3.07 -15.18 -9.16
C LEU A 34 -4.24 -14.36 -9.72
N VAL A 35 -4.13 -13.05 -9.76
CA VAL A 35 -5.14 -12.17 -10.39
C VAL A 35 -5.35 -12.50 -11.87
N GLY A 36 -4.31 -12.94 -12.57
CA GLY A 36 -4.45 -13.40 -13.95
C GLY A 36 -5.32 -14.64 -14.13
N VAL A 37 -5.63 -15.35 -13.05
CA VAL A 37 -6.42 -16.59 -13.04
C VAL A 37 -7.76 -16.43 -12.33
N PHE A 38 -7.77 -15.73 -11.19
CA PHE A 38 -8.93 -15.69 -10.28
C PHE A 38 -9.62 -14.32 -10.21
N ASP A 39 -9.24 -13.37 -11.00
CA ASP A 39 -9.75 -11.99 -11.07
C ASP A 39 -9.55 -11.19 -9.78
N ARG A 40 -9.94 -11.74 -8.63
CA ARG A 40 -9.80 -11.12 -7.31
C ARG A 40 -9.24 -12.14 -6.33
N VAL A 41 -8.24 -11.73 -5.59
CA VAL A 41 -7.60 -12.56 -4.58
C VAL A 41 -7.33 -11.77 -3.31
N PHE A 42 -7.34 -12.45 -2.18
CA PHE A 42 -6.91 -11.88 -0.90
C PHE A 42 -6.13 -12.91 -0.10
N GLU A 43 -5.30 -12.41 0.80
CA GLU A 43 -4.57 -13.22 1.77
C GLU A 43 -4.60 -12.51 3.13
N VAL A 44 -4.81 -13.29 4.19
CA VAL A 44 -4.64 -12.86 5.57
C VAL A 44 -3.60 -13.76 6.20
N GLY A 45 -2.42 -13.23 6.47
CA GLY A 45 -1.32 -14.05 6.93
C GLY A 45 -0.17 -13.26 7.56
N PRO A 46 0.74 -13.94 8.25
CA PRO A 46 1.87 -13.30 8.88
C PRO A 46 2.89 -12.84 7.83
N VAL A 47 3.39 -11.63 8.03
CA VAL A 47 4.50 -11.07 7.27
C VAL A 47 5.62 -10.63 8.20
N PHE A 48 6.85 -10.66 7.70
CA PHE A 48 8.05 -10.49 8.50
C PHE A 48 8.98 -9.48 7.83
N ARG A 49 9.44 -8.50 8.62
CA ARG A 49 10.40 -7.48 8.16
C ARG A 49 11.53 -7.38 9.16
N ALA A 50 12.77 -7.54 8.72
CA ALA A 50 13.94 -7.41 9.56
C ALA A 50 14.30 -5.92 9.79
N GLU A 51 13.39 -5.19 10.43
CA GLU A 51 13.58 -3.78 10.73
C GLU A 51 14.65 -3.59 11.82
N LYS A 52 15.50 -2.58 11.61
CA LYS A 52 16.56 -2.24 12.57
C LYS A 52 16.05 -1.49 13.80
N HIS A 53 14.83 -0.97 13.73
CA HIS A 53 14.22 -0.18 14.79
C HIS A 53 12.87 -0.79 15.19
N ASN A 54 12.67 -0.89 16.50
CA ASN A 54 11.38 -1.29 17.07
C ASN A 54 10.62 -0.03 17.50
N THR A 55 9.73 0.45 16.65
CA THR A 55 8.86 1.60 16.92
C THR A 55 7.41 1.20 16.69
N LYS A 56 6.46 2.03 17.12
CA LYS A 56 5.03 1.80 16.85
C LYS A 56 4.69 1.70 15.35
N ARG A 57 5.59 2.17 14.47
CA ARG A 57 5.43 2.16 13.01
C ARG A 57 6.19 1.02 12.32
N HIS A 58 7.12 0.34 13.02
CA HIS A 58 8.01 -0.67 12.45
C HIS A 58 7.92 -1.95 13.29
N LEU A 59 7.01 -2.83 12.89
CA LEU A 59 6.87 -4.15 13.48
C LEU A 59 7.68 -5.16 12.67
N ASN A 60 8.37 -6.07 13.36
CA ASN A 60 9.11 -7.15 12.70
C ASN A 60 8.20 -8.28 12.22
N GLU A 61 7.04 -8.42 12.83
CA GLU A 61 6.00 -9.40 12.50
C GLU A 61 4.62 -8.80 12.72
N TYR A 62 3.74 -8.98 11.77
CA TYR A 62 2.31 -8.65 11.92
C TYR A 62 1.47 -9.48 10.94
N THR A 63 0.18 -9.54 11.18
CA THR A 63 -0.76 -10.14 10.24
C THR A 63 -1.18 -9.08 9.23
N SER A 64 -0.80 -9.30 7.98
CA SER A 64 -1.21 -8.45 6.85
C SER A 64 -2.50 -8.97 6.25
N LEU A 65 -3.37 -8.05 5.86
CA LEU A 65 -4.49 -8.29 4.97
C LEU A 65 -4.15 -7.69 3.61
N ASP A 66 -3.95 -8.57 2.66
CA ASP A 66 -3.58 -8.22 1.28
C ASP A 66 -4.72 -8.52 0.32
N PHE A 67 -4.89 -7.68 -0.67
CA PHE A 67 -5.90 -7.81 -1.70
C PHE A 67 -5.35 -7.38 -3.05
N GLU A 68 -5.77 -8.06 -4.11
CA GLU A 68 -5.45 -7.70 -5.49
C GLU A 68 -6.65 -7.96 -6.39
N MET A 69 -6.92 -7.07 -7.35
CA MET A 69 -8.08 -7.12 -8.24
C MET A 69 -7.66 -6.79 -9.67
N GLY A 70 -8.06 -7.65 -10.60
CA GLY A 70 -7.88 -7.47 -12.03
C GLY A 70 -9.05 -6.74 -12.69
N TYR A 71 -8.88 -6.40 -13.98
CA TYR A 71 -9.86 -5.75 -14.82
C TYR A 71 -10.33 -4.39 -14.28
N ILE A 72 -9.42 -3.66 -13.64
CA ILE A 72 -9.68 -2.31 -13.17
C ILE A 72 -9.56 -1.28 -14.30
N GLU A 73 -10.26 -0.17 -14.16
CA GLU A 73 -10.06 1.00 -15.01
C GLU A 73 -8.94 1.88 -14.48
N ASP A 74 -8.90 2.05 -13.15
CA ASP A 74 -7.95 2.92 -12.49
C ASP A 74 -7.69 2.47 -11.04
N TYR A 75 -6.62 2.97 -10.40
CA TYR A 75 -6.31 2.71 -8.99
C TYR A 75 -7.43 3.17 -8.03
N THR A 76 -8.29 4.08 -8.47
CA THR A 76 -9.46 4.50 -7.69
C THR A 76 -10.46 3.37 -7.46
N ASP A 77 -10.49 2.35 -8.31
CA ASP A 77 -11.29 1.14 -8.08
C ASP A 77 -10.82 0.38 -6.84
N ILE A 78 -9.51 0.38 -6.57
CA ILE A 78 -8.94 -0.22 -5.37
C ILE A 78 -9.29 0.59 -4.13
N MET A 79 -9.23 1.92 -4.22
CA MET A 79 -9.65 2.82 -3.15
C MET A 79 -11.14 2.63 -2.80
N ALA A 80 -11.99 2.49 -3.82
CA ALA A 80 -13.42 2.23 -3.64
C ALA A 80 -13.66 0.87 -2.94
N MET A 81 -12.92 -0.16 -3.31
CA MET A 81 -13.00 -1.48 -2.66
C MET A 81 -12.57 -1.39 -1.18
N GLU A 82 -11.48 -0.70 -0.88
CA GLU A 82 -11.04 -0.50 0.51
C GLU A 82 -12.08 0.29 1.32
N THR A 83 -12.63 1.35 0.75
CA THR A 83 -13.70 2.13 1.40
C THR A 83 -14.90 1.25 1.73
N GLY A 84 -15.34 0.42 0.79
CA GLY A 84 -16.42 -0.55 1.03
C GLY A 84 -16.08 -1.58 2.11
N PHE A 85 -14.84 -2.05 2.15
CA PHE A 85 -14.35 -2.95 3.20
C PHE A 85 -14.40 -2.29 4.58
N LEU A 86 -13.93 -1.04 4.70
CA LEU A 86 -13.97 -0.30 5.96
C LEU A 86 -15.40 -0.05 6.43
N GLN A 87 -16.31 0.31 5.52
CA GLN A 87 -17.74 0.48 5.82
C GLN A 87 -18.36 -0.82 6.32
N TYR A 88 -18.08 -1.93 5.64
CA TYR A 88 -18.55 -3.25 6.07
C TYR A 88 -18.04 -3.61 7.47
N MET A 89 -16.75 -3.38 7.71
CA MET A 89 -16.12 -3.66 9.01
C MET A 89 -16.76 -2.84 10.14
N VAL A 90 -17.02 -1.55 9.91
CA VAL A 90 -17.69 -0.69 10.89
C VAL A 90 -19.10 -1.19 11.20
N GLU A 91 -19.88 -1.54 10.18
CA GLU A 91 -21.23 -2.08 10.38
C GLU A 91 -21.23 -3.44 11.09
N LEU A 92 -20.27 -4.31 10.76
CA LEU A 92 -20.10 -5.59 11.44
C LEU A 92 -19.80 -5.39 12.93
N LEU A 93 -18.89 -4.47 13.26
CA LEU A 93 -18.54 -4.17 14.64
C LEU A 93 -19.72 -3.59 15.42
N LYS A 94 -20.49 -2.69 14.83
CA LYS A 94 -21.72 -2.16 15.46
C LYS A 94 -22.74 -3.24 15.75
N LYS A 95 -22.92 -4.18 14.81
CA LYS A 95 -23.93 -5.22 14.91
C LYS A 95 -23.54 -6.33 15.88
N ASP A 96 -22.34 -6.88 15.71
CA ASP A 96 -21.95 -8.13 16.34
C ASP A 96 -21.06 -7.93 17.59
N TYR A 97 -20.47 -6.73 17.76
CA TYR A 97 -19.51 -6.41 18.82
C TYR A 97 -19.87 -5.17 19.63
N ALA A 98 -21.16 -4.80 19.67
CA ALA A 98 -21.63 -3.61 20.38
C ALA A 98 -21.23 -3.58 21.86
N LYS A 99 -21.28 -4.75 22.52
CA LYS A 99 -20.91 -4.90 23.94
C LYS A 99 -19.43 -4.65 24.16
N GLU A 100 -18.58 -5.19 23.30
CA GLU A 100 -17.13 -5.01 23.36
C GLU A 100 -16.73 -3.55 23.10
N LEU A 101 -17.38 -2.90 22.14
CA LEU A 101 -17.19 -1.48 21.88
C LEU A 101 -17.53 -0.62 23.09
N GLU A 102 -18.61 -0.93 23.82
CA GLU A 102 -19.01 -0.25 25.04
C GLU A 102 -18.00 -0.45 26.17
N ILE A 103 -17.57 -1.70 26.39
CA ILE A 103 -16.58 -2.06 27.44
C ILE A 103 -15.25 -1.35 27.19
N LEU A 104 -14.79 -1.35 25.94
CA LEU A 104 -13.53 -0.73 25.53
C LEU A 104 -13.63 0.78 25.32
N LYS A 105 -14.83 1.34 25.37
CA LYS A 105 -15.12 2.76 25.11
C LYS A 105 -14.56 3.24 23.76
N VAL A 106 -14.67 2.38 22.74
CA VAL A 106 -14.21 2.68 21.39
C VAL A 106 -15.28 3.43 20.61
N MET A 107 -14.92 4.55 20.04
CA MET A 107 -15.72 5.23 19.02
C MET A 107 -15.25 4.77 17.65
N LEU A 108 -16.18 4.23 16.85
CA LEU A 108 -15.87 3.81 15.51
C LEU A 108 -15.63 5.00 14.58
N PRO A 109 -14.68 4.89 13.65
CA PRO A 109 -14.36 5.98 12.74
C PRO A 109 -15.45 6.18 11.68
N LYS A 110 -15.50 7.38 11.13
CA LYS A 110 -16.36 7.74 10.00
C LYS A 110 -15.76 7.20 8.71
N THR A 111 -16.58 6.55 7.90
CA THR A 111 -16.15 5.89 6.65
C THR A 111 -17.01 6.29 5.43
N GLU A 112 -18.04 7.13 5.61
CA GLU A 112 -18.99 7.45 4.54
C GLU A 112 -18.36 8.28 3.41
N GLU A 113 -17.58 9.29 3.73
CA GLU A 113 -16.94 10.17 2.77
C GLU A 113 -15.47 10.34 3.14
N ILE A 114 -14.62 9.44 2.63
CA ILE A 114 -13.19 9.53 2.87
C ILE A 114 -12.59 10.53 1.88
N PRO A 115 -12.03 11.66 2.36
CA PRO A 115 -11.39 12.63 1.49
C PRO A 115 -10.14 12.06 0.81
N THR A 116 -9.84 12.60 -0.36
CA THR A 116 -8.69 12.25 -1.16
C THR A 116 -7.89 13.51 -1.48
N VAL A 117 -6.57 13.43 -1.37
CA VAL A 117 -5.67 14.54 -1.68
C VAL A 117 -4.41 14.03 -2.39
N PRO A 118 -3.99 14.65 -3.51
CA PRO A 118 -2.71 14.33 -4.13
C PRO A 118 -1.53 14.65 -3.20
N PHE A 119 -0.48 13.85 -3.28
CA PHE A 119 0.73 13.98 -2.46
C PHE A 119 1.28 15.40 -2.42
N THR A 120 1.48 16.04 -3.58
CA THR A 120 2.00 17.40 -3.66
C THR A 120 1.09 18.41 -2.99
N LYS A 121 -0.23 18.27 -3.18
CA LYS A 121 -1.22 19.14 -2.57
C LYS A 121 -1.28 18.96 -1.06
N ALA A 122 -1.19 17.74 -0.56
CA ALA A 122 -1.14 17.46 0.88
C ALA A 122 0.04 18.18 1.54
N LYS A 123 1.23 18.14 0.91
CA LYS A 123 2.41 18.86 1.41
C LYS A 123 2.20 20.37 1.45
N GLU A 124 1.61 20.96 0.41
CA GLU A 124 1.29 22.40 0.35
C GLU A 124 0.31 22.81 1.44
N LEU A 125 -0.79 22.05 1.62
CA LEU A 125 -1.80 22.33 2.64
C LEU A 125 -1.22 22.32 4.05
N VAL A 126 -0.38 21.36 4.37
CA VAL A 126 0.29 21.28 5.68
C VAL A 126 1.31 22.41 5.86
N ALA A 127 2.09 22.72 4.83
CA ALA A 127 3.06 23.80 4.88
C ALA A 127 2.37 25.15 5.13
N GLU A 128 1.25 25.42 4.47
CA GLU A 128 0.49 26.65 4.60
C GLU A 128 -0.22 26.73 5.97
N LYS A 129 -0.99 25.70 6.33
CA LYS A 129 -1.80 25.70 7.56
C LYS A 129 -0.95 25.79 8.84
N TYR A 130 0.15 25.07 8.88
CA TYR A 130 1.00 24.93 10.07
C TYR A 130 2.32 25.72 9.97
N ASN A 131 2.43 26.62 8.99
CA ASN A 131 3.61 27.44 8.76
C ASN A 131 4.93 26.61 8.75
N ARG A 132 4.89 25.49 8.05
CA ARG A 132 5.98 24.54 7.97
C ARG A 132 6.71 24.64 6.64
N LYS A 133 8.05 24.67 6.68
CA LYS A 133 8.86 24.63 5.46
C LYS A 133 8.91 23.22 4.89
N ILE A 134 8.63 23.07 3.60
CA ILE A 134 8.82 21.81 2.88
C ILE A 134 10.34 21.59 2.72
N ARG A 135 10.86 20.56 3.41
CA ARG A 135 12.29 20.19 3.37
C ARG A 135 12.58 19.24 2.22
N ASN A 136 11.74 18.22 2.06
CA ASN A 136 11.86 17.22 1.00
C ASN A 136 10.53 17.15 0.23
N PRO A 137 10.47 17.67 -1.01
CA PRO A 137 9.24 17.67 -1.79
C PRO A 137 8.85 16.29 -2.33
N PHE A 138 9.72 15.28 -2.19
CA PHE A 138 9.50 13.92 -2.73
C PHE A 138 9.27 12.86 -1.65
N ASP A 139 9.12 13.26 -0.40
CA ASP A 139 8.87 12.35 0.72
C ASP A 139 7.89 12.96 1.73
N LEU A 140 7.14 12.11 2.43
CA LEU A 140 6.36 12.50 3.60
C LEU A 140 7.11 12.10 4.87
N GLU A 141 7.49 13.08 5.66
CA GLU A 141 8.01 12.83 6.99
C GLU A 141 6.85 12.35 7.91
N PRO A 142 7.13 11.51 8.92
CA PRO A 142 6.10 11.05 9.87
C PRO A 142 5.31 12.18 10.53
N GLU A 143 5.94 13.32 10.78
CA GLU A 143 5.28 14.50 11.31
C GLU A 143 4.32 15.13 10.29
N GLU A 144 4.66 15.14 9.01
CA GLU A 144 3.78 15.62 7.95
C GLU A 144 2.55 14.73 7.81
N GLU A 145 2.69 13.42 7.93
CA GLU A 145 1.54 12.49 7.93
C GLU A 145 0.57 12.78 9.08
N LEU A 146 1.09 13.00 10.30
CA LEU A 146 0.29 13.40 11.45
C LEU A 146 -0.43 14.73 11.21
N LEU A 147 0.24 15.70 10.63
CA LEU A 147 -0.34 17.00 10.31
C LEU A 147 -1.39 16.93 9.20
N ILE A 148 -1.22 16.05 8.21
CA ILE A 148 -2.26 15.74 7.20
C ILE A 148 -3.51 15.20 7.90
N GLY A 149 -3.35 14.22 8.77
CA GLY A 149 -4.45 13.66 9.56
C GLY A 149 -5.16 14.73 10.39
N GLN A 150 -4.40 15.58 11.05
CA GLN A 150 -4.94 16.69 11.84
C GLN A 150 -5.69 17.69 10.95
N TYR A 151 -5.13 18.09 9.82
CA TYR A 151 -5.77 19.00 8.87
C TYR A 151 -7.14 18.48 8.43
N PHE A 152 -7.23 17.23 7.98
CA PHE A 152 -8.48 16.66 7.52
C PHE A 152 -9.49 16.41 8.65
N LYS A 153 -9.01 16.17 9.87
CA LYS A 153 -9.90 16.11 11.04
C LYS A 153 -10.49 17.48 11.38
N GLU A 154 -9.67 18.54 11.36
CA GLU A 154 -10.11 19.89 11.68
C GLU A 154 -11.05 20.48 10.62
N GLU A 155 -10.72 20.32 9.34
CA GLU A 155 -11.44 20.96 8.24
C GLU A 155 -12.65 20.15 7.74
N TYR A 156 -12.60 18.82 7.85
CA TYR A 156 -13.61 17.92 7.27
C TYR A 156 -14.23 16.95 8.28
N ASP A 157 -13.78 16.97 9.53
CA ASP A 157 -14.16 15.97 10.54
C ASP A 157 -13.93 14.52 10.05
N ALA A 158 -12.86 14.31 9.29
CA ALA A 158 -12.50 13.04 8.70
C ALA A 158 -11.49 12.28 9.57
N ASP A 159 -11.76 10.99 9.80
CA ASP A 159 -10.84 10.10 10.51
C ASP A 159 -9.82 9.47 9.57
N PHE A 160 -10.20 9.28 8.31
CA PHE A 160 -9.37 8.74 7.24
C PHE A 160 -9.11 9.78 6.15
N VAL A 161 -7.97 9.65 5.47
CA VAL A 161 -7.67 10.39 4.26
C VAL A 161 -6.83 9.54 3.32
N PHE A 162 -7.20 9.49 2.03
CA PHE A 162 -6.37 8.94 0.98
C PHE A 162 -5.39 10.00 0.48
N VAL A 163 -4.11 9.70 0.55
CA VAL A 163 -3.07 10.48 -0.13
C VAL A 163 -2.68 9.72 -1.39
N THR A 164 -2.77 10.38 -2.54
CA THR A 164 -2.58 9.75 -3.85
C THR A 164 -1.36 10.31 -4.58
N GLU A 165 -0.99 9.69 -5.70
CA GLU A 165 0.02 10.19 -6.62
C GLU A 165 1.39 10.38 -5.96
N TYR A 166 1.86 9.34 -5.25
CA TYR A 166 3.18 9.34 -4.63
C TYR A 166 4.30 9.37 -5.68
N PRO A 167 5.43 10.01 -5.36
CA PRO A 167 6.59 10.02 -6.25
C PRO A 167 7.05 8.63 -6.63
N SER A 168 7.34 8.41 -7.92
CA SER A 168 7.75 7.09 -8.45
C SER A 168 8.96 6.51 -7.73
N LYS A 169 9.93 7.35 -7.36
CA LYS A 169 11.13 6.94 -6.61
C LYS A 169 10.85 6.37 -5.23
N LYS A 170 9.66 6.63 -4.67
CA LYS A 170 9.23 6.15 -3.35
C LYS A 170 8.34 4.92 -3.42
N ARG A 171 8.07 4.42 -4.62
CA ARG A 171 7.24 3.24 -4.83
C ARG A 171 8.05 2.07 -5.39
N PRO A 172 7.62 0.83 -5.16
CA PRO A 172 8.27 -0.34 -5.72
C PRO A 172 8.26 -0.32 -7.25
N PHE A 173 9.14 -1.10 -7.87
CA PHE A 173 9.31 -1.16 -9.32
C PHE A 173 8.03 -1.56 -10.07
N TYR A 174 7.14 -2.32 -9.44
CA TYR A 174 5.88 -2.79 -10.04
C TYR A 174 4.75 -1.75 -10.02
N ALA A 175 4.94 -0.63 -9.34
CA ALA A 175 3.94 0.44 -9.33
C ALA A 175 3.83 1.12 -10.69
N MET A 176 2.58 1.36 -11.13
CA MET A 176 2.30 2.03 -12.40
C MET A 176 2.61 3.52 -12.27
N ASP A 177 3.50 4.02 -13.11
CA ASP A 177 3.70 5.46 -13.23
C ASP A 177 2.51 6.12 -13.92
N ASP A 178 2.23 7.37 -13.58
CA ASP A 178 1.26 8.17 -14.31
C ASP A 178 1.77 8.39 -15.75
N PRO A 179 1.01 8.00 -16.79
CA PRO A 179 1.43 8.21 -18.16
C PRO A 179 1.58 9.67 -18.57
N GLU A 180 0.88 10.59 -17.88
CA GLU A 180 0.96 12.03 -18.12
C GLU A 180 2.13 12.67 -17.38
N ASP A 181 2.50 12.16 -16.22
CA ASP A 181 3.66 12.62 -15.45
C ASP A 181 4.36 11.46 -14.72
N LYS A 182 5.34 10.89 -15.36
CA LYS A 182 6.10 9.72 -14.87
C LYS A 182 6.92 9.97 -13.59
N ARG A 183 6.94 11.19 -13.06
CA ARG A 183 7.52 11.46 -11.74
C ARG A 183 6.67 10.92 -10.62
N TYR A 184 5.37 10.70 -10.88
CA TYR A 184 4.36 10.23 -9.93
C TYR A 184 3.79 8.89 -10.36
N THR A 185 3.08 8.25 -9.44
CA THR A 185 2.49 6.93 -9.64
C THR A 185 0.98 6.96 -9.45
N LYS A 186 0.29 6.00 -10.05
CA LYS A 186 -1.11 5.68 -9.78
C LYS A 186 -1.22 4.85 -8.49
N SER A 187 -0.85 5.45 -7.38
CA SER A 187 -0.79 4.81 -6.07
C SER A 187 -1.40 5.69 -4.99
N PHE A 188 -1.67 5.08 -3.85
CA PHE A 188 -2.20 5.76 -2.68
C PHE A 188 -1.70 5.12 -1.40
N ASP A 189 -1.73 5.90 -0.33
CA ASP A 189 -1.73 5.43 1.05
C ASP A 189 -3.03 5.87 1.71
N LEU A 190 -3.55 5.07 2.62
CA LEU A 190 -4.63 5.46 3.51
C LEU A 190 -4.06 5.80 4.87
N LEU A 191 -4.32 7.02 5.32
CA LEU A 191 -3.97 7.49 6.65
C LEU A 191 -5.18 7.41 7.57
N PHE A 192 -5.00 6.85 8.75
CA PHE A 192 -5.96 6.85 9.85
C PHE A 192 -5.40 7.67 11.00
N HIS A 193 -6.03 8.81 11.32
CA HIS A 193 -5.53 9.78 12.29
C HIS A 193 -4.05 10.13 12.08
N GLY A 194 -3.63 10.26 10.81
CA GLY A 194 -2.26 10.59 10.43
C GLY A 194 -1.26 9.44 10.52
N LEU A 195 -1.73 8.21 10.71
CA LEU A 195 -0.92 7.00 10.63
C LEU A 195 -1.24 6.25 9.32
N GLU A 196 -0.22 5.97 8.52
CA GLU A 196 -0.36 5.09 7.36
C GLU A 196 -0.77 3.68 7.83
N ILE A 197 -1.93 3.22 7.36
CA ILE A 197 -2.44 1.87 7.62
C ILE A 197 -2.48 1.01 6.37
N THR A 198 -2.47 1.60 5.19
CA THR A 198 -2.55 0.91 3.91
C THR A 198 -1.64 1.57 2.90
N THR A 199 -0.98 0.74 2.11
CA THR A 199 -0.35 1.13 0.85
C THR A 199 -0.98 0.34 -0.28
N GLY A 200 -1.38 1.03 -1.36
CA GLY A 200 -1.98 0.40 -2.52
C GLY A 200 -1.74 1.16 -3.82
N GLY A 201 -2.26 0.61 -4.89
CA GLY A 201 -2.20 1.26 -6.20
C GLY A 201 -2.41 0.32 -7.37
N GLN A 202 -2.36 0.90 -8.54
CA GLN A 202 -2.32 0.19 -9.81
C GLN A 202 -0.92 -0.33 -10.06
N ARG A 203 -0.84 -1.55 -10.63
CA ARG A 203 0.43 -2.19 -10.97
C ARG A 203 0.70 -2.06 -12.47
N ILE A 204 1.97 -2.15 -12.84
CA ILE A 204 2.35 -2.36 -14.24
C ILE A 204 1.86 -3.74 -14.64
N HIS A 205 1.12 -3.87 -15.75
CA HIS A 205 0.61 -5.15 -16.25
C HIS A 205 1.20 -5.55 -17.61
N ASP A 206 1.87 -4.64 -18.28
CA ASP A 206 2.61 -4.92 -19.53
C ASP A 206 4.02 -5.42 -19.23
N TYR A 207 4.38 -6.57 -19.79
CA TYR A 207 5.70 -7.20 -19.58
C TYR A 207 6.86 -6.28 -19.96
N LYS A 208 6.78 -5.64 -21.13
CA LYS A 208 7.86 -4.79 -21.63
C LYS A 208 8.06 -3.58 -20.72
N MET A 209 6.96 -2.93 -20.33
CA MET A 209 7.00 -1.80 -19.40
C MET A 209 7.60 -2.20 -18.05
N LEU A 210 7.25 -3.39 -17.53
CA LEU A 210 7.77 -3.91 -16.26
C LEU A 210 9.27 -4.21 -16.35
N SER A 211 9.72 -4.88 -17.43
CA SER A 211 11.14 -5.14 -17.68
C SER A 211 11.96 -3.86 -17.80
N GLU A 212 11.46 -2.86 -18.51
CA GLU A 212 12.11 -1.56 -18.66
C GLU A 212 12.24 -0.84 -17.29
N LYS A 213 11.21 -0.93 -16.46
CA LYS A 213 11.22 -0.34 -15.10
C LYS A 213 12.24 -1.03 -14.19
N ILE A 214 12.32 -2.35 -14.25
CA ILE A 214 13.31 -3.15 -13.50
C ILE A 214 14.72 -2.72 -13.89
N ALA A 215 14.99 -2.65 -15.21
CA ALA A 215 16.29 -2.23 -15.73
C ALA A 215 16.64 -0.79 -15.35
N ALA A 216 15.68 0.14 -15.45
CA ALA A 216 15.86 1.54 -15.09
C ALA A 216 16.22 1.74 -13.61
N ARG A 217 15.82 0.80 -12.74
CA ARG A 217 16.16 0.77 -11.32
C ARG A 217 17.48 0.09 -11.00
N GLY A 218 18.25 -0.35 -12.02
CA GLY A 218 19.48 -1.10 -11.84
C GLY A 218 19.28 -2.50 -11.26
N MET A 219 18.06 -3.02 -11.32
CA MET A 219 17.73 -4.37 -10.88
C MET A 219 17.87 -5.36 -12.02
N THR A 220 18.04 -6.64 -11.68
CA THR A 220 18.05 -7.75 -12.65
C THR A 220 16.78 -8.56 -12.50
N GLU A 221 16.41 -9.29 -13.56
CA GLU A 221 15.25 -10.20 -13.56
C GLU A 221 15.55 -11.54 -12.87
N GLU A 222 16.78 -11.75 -12.42
CA GLU A 222 17.20 -12.98 -11.74
C GLU A 222 16.38 -13.22 -10.46
N GLY A 223 15.80 -14.40 -10.36
CA GLY A 223 14.94 -14.79 -9.23
C GLY A 223 13.48 -14.33 -9.37
N MET A 224 13.12 -13.61 -10.44
CA MET A 224 11.78 -13.14 -10.73
C MET A 224 11.15 -13.80 -11.97
N GLU A 225 11.75 -14.86 -12.50
CA GLU A 225 11.36 -15.48 -13.78
C GLU A 225 9.92 -15.98 -13.76
N GLN A 226 9.49 -16.62 -12.68
CA GLN A 226 8.11 -17.09 -12.54
C GLN A 226 7.10 -15.94 -12.46
N TYR A 227 7.44 -14.91 -11.70
CA TYR A 227 6.63 -13.71 -11.59
C TYR A 227 6.48 -13.02 -12.94
N LEU A 228 7.57 -12.76 -13.63
CA LEU A 228 7.58 -12.09 -14.93
C LEU A 228 6.91 -12.93 -16.03
N SER A 229 7.00 -14.26 -15.93
CA SER A 229 6.33 -15.17 -16.88
C SER A 229 4.82 -14.97 -16.90
N ALA A 230 4.20 -14.66 -15.76
CA ALA A 230 2.76 -14.40 -15.71
C ALA A 230 2.33 -13.23 -16.63
N PHE A 231 3.16 -12.20 -16.76
CA PHE A 231 2.86 -11.03 -17.59
C PHE A 231 2.93 -11.34 -19.10
N ASN A 232 3.70 -12.33 -19.50
CA ASN A 232 3.77 -12.79 -20.90
C ASN A 232 2.51 -13.54 -21.36
N HIS A 233 1.64 -13.94 -20.43
CA HIS A 233 0.43 -14.70 -20.71
C HIS A 233 -0.85 -13.85 -20.70
N GLY A 234 -0.72 -12.54 -20.74
CA GLY A 234 -1.86 -11.62 -20.83
C GLY A 234 -2.41 -11.19 -19.49
N MET A 235 -1.57 -10.63 -18.63
CA MET A 235 -2.00 -10.04 -17.36
C MET A 235 -2.98 -8.89 -17.61
N PRO A 236 -4.18 -8.88 -16.98
CA PRO A 236 -5.09 -7.74 -17.07
C PRO A 236 -4.57 -6.53 -16.31
N PRO A 237 -5.07 -5.32 -16.60
CA PRO A 237 -4.90 -4.18 -15.73
C PRO A 237 -5.35 -4.56 -14.31
N HIS A 238 -4.50 -4.33 -13.32
CA HIS A 238 -4.76 -4.76 -11.95
C HIS A 238 -4.13 -3.82 -10.94
N GLY A 239 -4.63 -3.90 -9.74
CA GLY A 239 -4.12 -3.20 -8.60
C GLY A 239 -4.51 -3.88 -7.31
N GLY A 240 -3.98 -3.39 -6.22
CA GLY A 240 -4.23 -3.96 -4.90
C GLY A 240 -3.66 -3.13 -3.79
N LEU A 241 -3.74 -3.69 -2.60
CA LEU A 241 -3.32 -3.04 -1.36
C LEU A 241 -2.83 -4.07 -0.34
N GLY A 242 -2.14 -3.56 0.67
CA GLY A 242 -1.81 -4.29 1.90
C GLY A 242 -2.11 -3.41 3.12
N ILE A 243 -2.82 -3.99 4.09
CA ILE A 243 -3.16 -3.37 5.39
C ILE A 243 -2.37 -4.06 6.48
#